data_dfa45e00941176f0256c8f2d1eeeb214
#
_entry.id   dfa45e00941176f0256c8f2d1eeeb214
#
_cell.length_a   1.000
_cell.length_b   1.000
_cell.length_c   1.000
_cell.angle_alpha   90.00
_cell.angle_beta   90.00
_cell.angle_gamma   90.00
#
_symmetry.space_group_name_H-M   'P 1'
#
loop_
_entity.id
_entity.type
_entity.pdbx_description
1 polymer ?
#
loop_
_entity_poly.entity_id
_entity_poly.type
_entity_poly.pdbx_seq_one_letter_code
_entity_poly.pdbx_strand_id
1 'polypeptide(L)'
;MKSDSDVIIIGAGLAGLTAARYLQSAGISTVVIEGSDRPGGRVKCDTIDGFTLDHGFQVFNPSYPHLKNSGLLPQLGFTPMVTGLMPFRIVGEVRTPRDLFEPFLKGVFLSDPKNVSPVVRREIYKSFLKGRPGLVDGGASAFSRAYAEPLMDIHYNETVHRIEGNTVITDHAQYSAEMIIVSTDPVTATQLVSEIDVVMMNSSTTWYHATADRVEGAGRFAVVKDGPLINSVAISDVKKSYSTSGDQLFSSTTLSVISESEVRRELSRIWNRDTSRWEFVAQYEIKQSLPSHPAGKPLYSPVEIKPGLFVVGDHRGYPSQQGAMQSGALAAKQIIERVHPTRS
;
A
#
# COMPACT_ATOMS: atom_id res chain seq x y z
N MET A 1 -29.55 10.41 14.19
CA MET A 1 -29.10 9.09 13.76
C MET A 1 -29.18 9.06 12.24
N LYS A 2 -28.07 8.87 11.55
CA LYS A 2 -28.04 8.59 10.12
C LYS A 2 -27.66 7.14 9.94
N SER A 3 -28.40 6.50 9.09
CA SER A 3 -28.30 5.25 8.34
C SER A 3 -28.91 4.00 8.98
N ASP A 4 -29.82 3.44 8.18
CA ASP A 4 -30.28 2.03 8.26
C ASP A 4 -29.37 1.14 7.41
N SER A 5 -28.05 1.30 7.49
CA SER A 5 -27.11 0.41 6.79
C SER A 5 -26.83 -0.83 7.63
N ASP A 6 -26.73 -1.98 6.99
CA ASP A 6 -26.45 -3.26 7.68
C ASP A 6 -25.06 -3.29 8.27
N VAL A 7 -24.10 -2.63 7.60
CA VAL A 7 -22.68 -2.63 7.97
C VAL A 7 -22.07 -1.23 7.87
N ILE A 8 -21.36 -0.80 8.93
CA ILE A 8 -20.50 0.38 8.91
C ILE A 8 -19.06 -0.06 8.66
N ILE A 9 -18.38 0.61 7.73
CA ILE A 9 -16.96 0.37 7.42
C ILE A 9 -16.18 1.65 7.71
N ILE A 10 -15.22 1.58 8.61
CA ILE A 10 -14.39 2.71 9.02
C ILE A 10 -13.06 2.65 8.29
N GLY A 11 -12.85 3.57 7.35
CA GLY A 11 -11.67 3.66 6.49
C GLY A 11 -11.89 3.13 5.07
N ALA A 12 -11.58 3.97 4.07
CA ALA A 12 -11.63 3.64 2.63
C ALA A 12 -10.27 3.21 2.08
N GLY A 13 -9.44 2.51 2.86
CA GLY A 13 -8.25 1.81 2.39
C GLY A 13 -8.61 0.54 1.61
N LEU A 14 -7.62 -0.14 1.00
CA LEU A 14 -7.89 -1.33 0.18
C LEU A 14 -8.66 -2.43 0.92
N ALA A 15 -8.47 -2.57 2.23
CA ALA A 15 -9.20 -3.56 3.03
C ALA A 15 -10.70 -3.20 3.14
N GLY A 16 -11.02 -1.95 3.52
CA GLY A 16 -12.39 -1.47 3.65
C GLY A 16 -13.12 -1.44 2.31
N LEU A 17 -12.47 -0.94 1.26
CA LEU A 17 -13.03 -0.95 -0.09
C LEU A 17 -13.32 -2.38 -0.58
N THR A 18 -12.43 -3.34 -0.26
CA THR A 18 -12.69 -4.75 -0.61
C THR A 18 -13.88 -5.30 0.14
N ALA A 19 -13.96 -5.04 1.45
CA ALA A 19 -15.12 -5.47 2.24
C ALA A 19 -16.42 -4.89 1.69
N ALA A 20 -16.46 -3.58 1.43
CA ALA A 20 -17.63 -2.90 0.86
C ALA A 20 -18.06 -3.51 -0.48
N ARG A 21 -17.12 -3.73 -1.41
CA ARG A 21 -17.45 -4.33 -2.72
C ARG A 21 -18.06 -5.71 -2.60
N TYR A 22 -17.50 -6.58 -1.74
CA TYR A 22 -18.07 -7.93 -1.54
C TYR A 22 -19.44 -7.88 -0.90
N LEU A 23 -19.64 -7.03 0.12
CA LEU A 23 -20.92 -6.88 0.81
C LEU A 23 -22.00 -6.31 -0.11
N GLN A 24 -21.74 -5.20 -0.80
CA GLN A 24 -22.70 -4.60 -1.75
C GLN A 24 -23.02 -5.55 -2.92
N SER A 25 -22.04 -6.32 -3.39
CA SER A 25 -22.27 -7.36 -4.41
C SER A 25 -23.19 -8.49 -3.93
N ALA A 26 -23.27 -8.71 -2.61
CA ALA A 26 -24.16 -9.66 -1.98
C ALA A 26 -25.52 -9.04 -1.56
N GLY A 27 -25.79 -7.78 -1.91
CA GLY A 27 -27.02 -7.06 -1.57
C GLY A 27 -27.07 -6.54 -0.14
N ILE A 28 -25.95 -6.51 0.59
CA ILE A 28 -25.86 -6.00 1.96
C ILE A 28 -25.50 -4.51 1.89
N SER A 29 -26.30 -3.67 2.53
CA SER A 29 -26.09 -2.22 2.54
C SER A 29 -24.90 -1.85 3.41
N THR A 30 -24.04 -0.95 2.91
CA THR A 30 -22.86 -0.49 3.65
C THR A 30 -22.72 1.02 3.59
N VAL A 31 -22.27 1.64 4.67
CA VAL A 31 -21.72 3.00 4.69
C VAL A 31 -20.23 2.93 4.95
N VAL A 32 -19.44 3.63 4.16
CA VAL A 32 -17.98 3.75 4.35
C VAL A 32 -17.67 5.15 4.86
N ILE A 33 -16.96 5.26 6.00
CA ILE A 33 -16.58 6.52 6.61
C ILE A 33 -15.06 6.68 6.50
N GLU A 34 -14.60 7.72 5.82
CA GLU A 34 -13.19 7.98 5.55
C GLU A 34 -12.78 9.37 6.04
N GLY A 35 -11.73 9.43 6.85
CA GLY A 35 -11.22 10.68 7.41
C GLY A 35 -10.53 11.59 6.40
N SER A 36 -10.03 11.06 5.28
CA SER A 36 -9.37 11.85 4.24
C SER A 36 -10.37 12.26 3.13
N ASP A 37 -9.88 13.11 2.22
CA ASP A 37 -10.64 13.62 1.06
C ASP A 37 -10.80 12.62 -0.09
N ARG A 38 -10.20 11.44 0.02
CA ARG A 38 -10.11 10.46 -1.08
C ARG A 38 -9.93 9.01 -0.60
N PRO A 39 -10.27 8.00 -1.43
CA PRO A 39 -10.06 6.61 -1.10
C PRO A 39 -8.60 6.19 -1.27
N GLY A 40 -8.20 5.08 -0.64
CA GLY A 40 -6.94 4.39 -0.87
C GLY A 40 -6.08 4.26 0.37
N GLY A 41 -6.26 5.12 1.38
CA GLY A 41 -5.44 5.12 2.59
C GLY A 41 -3.96 5.35 2.26
N ARG A 42 -3.11 4.34 2.44
CA ARG A 42 -1.68 4.39 2.07
C ARG A 42 -1.42 4.26 0.57
N VAL A 43 -2.37 3.76 -0.21
CA VAL A 43 -2.26 3.60 -1.68
C VAL A 43 -2.78 4.88 -2.33
N LYS A 44 -1.92 5.90 -2.35
CA LYS A 44 -2.26 7.23 -2.87
C LYS A 44 -1.07 7.92 -3.52
N CYS A 45 -1.34 8.94 -4.33
CA CYS A 45 -0.35 9.82 -4.95
C CYS A 45 -0.84 11.26 -4.98
N ASP A 46 0.10 12.18 -5.19
CA ASP A 46 -0.18 13.58 -5.48
C ASP A 46 0.32 13.95 -6.88
N THR A 47 -0.14 15.07 -7.40
CA THR A 47 0.39 15.66 -8.64
C THR A 47 0.99 17.02 -8.29
N ILE A 48 2.29 17.19 -8.57
CA ILE A 48 3.03 18.43 -8.31
C ILE A 48 3.81 18.77 -9.58
N ASP A 49 3.64 19.95 -10.11
CA ASP A 49 4.35 20.47 -11.28
C ASP A 49 4.40 19.52 -12.49
N GLY A 50 3.29 18.80 -12.71
CA GLY A 50 3.16 17.83 -13.80
C GLY A 50 3.79 16.46 -13.54
N PHE A 51 4.30 16.22 -12.33
CA PHE A 51 4.78 14.92 -11.88
C PHE A 51 3.74 14.19 -11.05
N THR A 52 3.63 12.88 -11.23
CA THR A 52 2.83 11.99 -10.37
C THR A 52 3.74 11.38 -9.32
N LEU A 53 3.43 11.60 -8.05
CA LEU A 53 4.27 11.27 -6.90
C LEU A 53 3.51 10.33 -5.95
N ASP A 54 3.84 9.06 -5.96
CA ASP A 54 3.23 8.10 -5.04
C ASP A 54 3.73 8.32 -3.60
N HIS A 55 2.86 8.16 -2.61
CA HIS A 55 3.23 8.17 -1.21
C HIS A 55 3.90 6.84 -0.84
N GLY A 56 5.22 6.81 -0.90
CA GLY A 56 6.02 5.59 -0.84
C GLY A 56 6.27 5.00 -2.23
N PHE A 57 7.25 4.11 -2.33
CA PHE A 57 7.48 3.37 -3.57
C PHE A 57 6.41 2.30 -3.73
N GLN A 58 5.45 2.52 -4.63
CA GLN A 58 4.28 1.68 -4.82
C GLN A 58 4.31 0.97 -6.17
N VAL A 59 4.05 -0.33 -6.15
CA VAL A 59 3.90 -1.15 -7.34
C VAL A 59 2.72 -2.10 -7.18
N PHE A 60 2.03 -2.41 -8.26
CA PHE A 60 0.95 -3.39 -8.30
C PHE A 60 1.50 -4.72 -8.81
N ASN A 61 1.24 -5.80 -8.08
CA ASN A 61 1.65 -7.14 -8.49
C ASN A 61 0.46 -7.90 -9.12
N PRO A 62 0.45 -8.14 -10.45
CA PRO A 62 -0.66 -8.79 -11.14
C PRO A 62 -0.85 -10.26 -10.74
N SER A 63 0.08 -10.86 -9.97
CA SER A 63 -0.10 -12.20 -9.41
C SER A 63 -0.94 -12.21 -8.14
N TYR A 64 -1.21 -11.06 -7.54
CA TYR A 64 -2.09 -10.95 -6.37
C TYR A 64 -3.54 -11.24 -6.77
N PRO A 65 -4.19 -12.27 -6.19
CA PRO A 65 -5.53 -12.68 -6.61
C PRO A 65 -6.56 -11.57 -6.61
N HIS A 66 -6.61 -10.73 -5.57
CA HIS A 66 -7.59 -9.64 -5.50
C HIS A 66 -7.34 -8.54 -6.52
N LEU A 67 -6.07 -8.18 -6.78
CA LEU A 67 -5.72 -7.24 -7.85
C LEU A 67 -6.08 -7.79 -9.22
N LYS A 68 -5.76 -9.06 -9.47
CA LYS A 68 -6.10 -9.76 -10.71
C LYS A 68 -7.61 -9.81 -10.94
N ASN A 69 -8.37 -10.20 -9.91
CA ASN A 69 -9.82 -10.37 -9.98
C ASN A 69 -10.56 -9.03 -10.10
N SER A 70 -9.94 -7.91 -9.72
CA SER A 70 -10.54 -6.58 -9.91
C SER A 70 -10.68 -6.21 -11.39
N GLY A 71 -9.86 -6.77 -12.28
CA GLY A 71 -9.84 -6.44 -13.70
C GLY A 71 -9.32 -5.04 -14.03
N LEU A 72 -8.90 -4.25 -13.03
CA LEU A 72 -8.58 -2.84 -13.20
C LEU A 72 -7.18 -2.58 -13.80
N LEU A 73 -6.20 -3.44 -13.51
CA LEU A 73 -4.83 -3.18 -13.94
C LEU A 73 -4.70 -2.95 -15.46
N PRO A 74 -5.29 -3.79 -16.35
CA PRO A 74 -5.28 -3.53 -17.78
C PRO A 74 -5.98 -2.23 -18.17
N GLN A 75 -7.10 -1.91 -17.53
CA GLN A 75 -7.89 -0.69 -17.81
C GLN A 75 -7.12 0.58 -17.43
N LEU A 76 -6.26 0.51 -16.41
CA LEU A 76 -5.41 1.59 -15.95
C LEU A 76 -4.04 1.61 -16.65
N GLY A 77 -3.90 0.97 -17.80
CA GLY A 77 -2.67 0.99 -18.59
C GLY A 77 -1.46 0.40 -17.85
N PHE A 78 -1.63 -0.69 -17.12
CA PHE A 78 -0.57 -1.33 -16.34
C PHE A 78 0.69 -1.59 -17.18
N THR A 79 1.85 -1.18 -16.65
CA THR A 79 3.17 -1.37 -17.26
C THR A 79 4.09 -2.06 -16.24
N PRO A 80 4.62 -3.26 -16.53
CA PRO A 80 5.56 -3.93 -15.64
C PRO A 80 6.87 -3.14 -15.54
N MET A 81 7.40 -3.01 -14.32
CA MET A 81 8.69 -2.34 -14.11
C MET A 81 9.88 -3.11 -14.64
N VAL A 82 9.70 -4.41 -14.88
CA VAL A 82 10.79 -5.32 -15.17
C VAL A 82 10.57 -5.99 -16.50
N THR A 83 11.53 -5.77 -17.39
CA THR A 83 11.67 -6.49 -18.66
C THR A 83 12.97 -7.30 -18.60
N GLY A 84 12.88 -8.64 -18.48
CA GLY A 84 14.04 -9.53 -18.52
C GLY A 84 14.15 -10.51 -17.34
N LEU A 85 15.25 -11.30 -17.34
CA LEU A 85 15.49 -12.36 -16.35
C LEU A 85 15.83 -11.83 -14.95
N MET A 86 16.53 -10.69 -14.86
CA MET A 86 16.85 -10.05 -13.59
C MET A 86 15.95 -8.83 -13.35
N PRO A 87 15.12 -8.87 -12.31
CA PRO A 87 14.12 -7.84 -12.07
C PRO A 87 14.70 -6.50 -11.62
N PHE A 88 15.96 -6.44 -11.23
CA PHE A 88 16.61 -5.24 -10.70
C PHE A 88 18.11 -5.24 -11.00
N ARG A 89 18.73 -4.06 -10.87
CA ARG A 89 20.16 -3.88 -10.87
C ARG A 89 20.62 -3.73 -9.41
N ILE A 90 21.64 -4.50 -9.01
CA ILE A 90 22.26 -4.33 -7.69
C ILE A 90 23.35 -3.29 -7.78
N VAL A 91 23.36 -2.36 -6.82
CA VAL A 91 24.41 -1.38 -6.61
C VAL A 91 25.17 -1.77 -5.35
N GLY A 92 26.43 -2.17 -5.52
CA GLY A 92 27.29 -2.71 -4.47
C GLY A 92 27.92 -4.04 -4.88
N GLU A 93 28.85 -4.53 -4.08
CA GLU A 93 29.58 -5.77 -4.38
C GLU A 93 28.73 -7.00 -4.02
N VAL A 94 28.55 -7.90 -4.98
CA VAL A 94 27.83 -9.17 -4.80
C VAL A 94 28.88 -10.26 -4.56
N ARG A 95 28.97 -10.79 -3.34
CA ARG A 95 29.90 -11.86 -2.95
C ARG A 95 29.17 -13.19 -2.72
N THR A 96 27.90 -13.14 -2.34
CA THR A 96 27.11 -14.32 -2.00
C THR A 96 25.72 -14.27 -2.67
N PRO A 97 25.03 -15.41 -2.84
CA PRO A 97 23.64 -15.40 -3.31
C PRO A 97 22.69 -14.57 -2.45
N ARG A 98 22.99 -14.38 -1.16
CA ARG A 98 22.20 -13.53 -0.26
C ARG A 98 22.26 -12.06 -0.68
N ASP A 99 23.41 -11.60 -1.15
CA ASP A 99 23.60 -10.23 -1.62
C ASP A 99 22.70 -9.88 -2.81
N LEU A 100 22.14 -10.88 -3.48
CA LEU A 100 21.20 -10.70 -4.58
C LEU A 100 19.77 -10.38 -4.08
N PHE A 101 19.36 -10.98 -2.98
CA PHE A 101 17.96 -10.97 -2.57
C PHE A 101 17.70 -10.21 -1.26
N GLU A 102 18.62 -10.24 -0.30
CA GLU A 102 18.42 -9.55 0.98
C GLU A 102 18.21 -8.03 0.82
N PRO A 103 18.99 -7.29 -0.01
CA PRO A 103 18.75 -5.87 -0.22
C PRO A 103 17.39 -5.57 -0.86
N PHE A 104 16.95 -6.40 -1.81
CA PHE A 104 15.62 -6.29 -2.41
C PHE A 104 14.53 -6.51 -1.36
N LEU A 105 14.63 -7.57 -0.57
CA LEU A 105 13.66 -7.85 0.49
C LEU A 105 13.65 -6.78 1.58
N LYS A 106 14.79 -6.16 1.87
CA LYS A 106 14.88 -5.01 2.77
C LYS A 106 14.00 -3.86 2.28
N GLY A 107 13.99 -3.60 0.97
CA GLY A 107 13.10 -2.62 0.34
C GLY A 107 11.63 -3.01 0.37
N VAL A 108 11.32 -4.29 0.24
CA VAL A 108 9.93 -4.80 0.29
C VAL A 108 9.36 -4.74 1.70
N PHE A 109 10.15 -5.11 2.72
CA PHE A 109 9.69 -5.16 4.11
C PHE A 109 9.98 -3.89 4.91
N LEU A 110 10.75 -2.97 4.36
CA LEU A 110 11.20 -1.74 5.02
C LEU A 110 11.91 -2.03 6.36
N SER A 111 12.57 -3.16 6.45
CA SER A 111 13.27 -3.65 7.64
C SER A 111 14.27 -4.75 7.26
N ASP A 112 15.12 -5.19 8.20
CA ASP A 112 15.96 -6.36 7.98
C ASP A 112 15.07 -7.60 7.71
N PRO A 113 15.22 -8.27 6.56
CA PRO A 113 14.43 -9.46 6.23
C PRO A 113 14.54 -10.59 7.26
N LYS A 114 15.60 -10.63 8.07
CA LYS A 114 15.79 -11.64 9.14
C LYS A 114 14.74 -11.50 10.24
N ASN A 115 14.23 -10.28 10.45
CA ASN A 115 13.19 -9.98 11.44
C ASN A 115 11.77 -10.32 10.97
N VAL A 116 11.61 -10.71 9.69
CA VAL A 116 10.32 -11.01 9.09
C VAL A 116 10.05 -12.52 9.11
N SER A 117 8.82 -12.90 9.40
CA SER A 117 8.36 -14.30 9.39
C SER A 117 8.81 -15.04 8.12
N PRO A 118 9.42 -16.23 8.24
CA PRO A 118 9.82 -17.04 7.09
C PRO A 118 8.67 -17.37 6.14
N VAL A 119 7.45 -17.52 6.67
CA VAL A 119 6.26 -17.80 5.87
C VAL A 119 5.92 -16.59 5.00
N VAL A 120 5.93 -15.38 5.57
CA VAL A 120 5.69 -14.14 4.83
C VAL A 120 6.76 -13.92 3.77
N ARG A 121 8.04 -14.10 4.11
CA ARG A 121 9.13 -14.00 3.12
C ARG A 121 8.92 -14.92 1.93
N ARG A 122 8.52 -16.17 2.20
CA ARG A 122 8.23 -17.16 1.16
C ARG A 122 7.05 -16.76 0.28
N GLU A 123 5.95 -16.26 0.86
CA GLU A 123 4.78 -15.83 0.08
C GLU A 123 5.07 -14.60 -0.79
N ILE A 124 5.78 -13.62 -0.25
CA ILE A 124 6.24 -12.46 -1.02
C ILE A 124 7.16 -12.90 -2.16
N TYR A 125 8.15 -13.74 -1.87
CA TYR A 125 9.07 -14.25 -2.90
C TYR A 125 8.33 -14.96 -4.02
N LYS A 126 7.40 -15.86 -3.70
CA LYS A 126 6.56 -16.54 -4.70
C LYS A 126 5.74 -15.56 -5.54
N SER A 127 5.22 -14.50 -4.93
CA SER A 127 4.43 -13.51 -5.66
C SER A 127 5.26 -12.73 -6.68
N PHE A 128 6.51 -12.40 -6.34
CA PHE A 128 7.44 -11.75 -7.27
C PHE A 128 7.94 -12.68 -8.39
N LEU A 129 8.06 -13.97 -8.14
CA LEU A 129 8.38 -14.96 -9.17
C LEU A 129 7.21 -15.16 -10.16
N LYS A 130 5.98 -15.12 -9.67
CA LYS A 130 4.76 -15.34 -10.47
C LYS A 130 4.30 -14.10 -11.22
N GLY A 131 4.52 -12.93 -10.64
CA GLY A 131 4.09 -11.65 -11.17
C GLY A 131 5.26 -10.74 -11.49
N ARG A 132 5.02 -9.80 -12.40
CA ARG A 132 5.95 -8.71 -12.68
C ARG A 132 5.33 -7.42 -12.16
N PRO A 133 5.69 -6.96 -10.95
CA PRO A 133 5.13 -5.73 -10.41
C PRO A 133 5.35 -4.55 -11.35
N GLY A 134 4.40 -3.63 -11.35
CA GLY A 134 4.44 -2.51 -12.27
C GLY A 134 3.59 -1.33 -11.80
N LEU A 135 3.48 -0.35 -12.67
CA LEU A 135 2.84 0.91 -12.45
C LEU A 135 1.59 1.05 -13.31
N VAL A 136 0.69 1.94 -12.92
CA VAL A 136 -0.52 2.29 -13.67
C VAL A 136 -0.51 3.77 -14.04
N ASP A 137 -1.30 4.15 -15.03
CA ASP A 137 -1.50 5.55 -15.38
C ASP A 137 -2.18 6.31 -14.23
N GLY A 138 -1.71 7.52 -13.95
CA GLY A 138 -2.23 8.36 -12.88
C GLY A 138 -1.84 7.92 -11.47
N GLY A 139 -0.81 7.04 -11.34
CA GLY A 139 -0.23 6.64 -10.06
C GLY A 139 -1.12 5.73 -9.20
N ALA A 140 -0.68 5.50 -7.98
CA ALA A 140 -1.36 4.58 -7.05
C ALA A 140 -2.83 5.00 -6.76
N SER A 141 -3.12 6.30 -6.71
CA SER A 141 -4.49 6.80 -6.49
C SER A 141 -5.46 6.41 -7.60
N ALA A 142 -4.99 6.22 -8.84
CA ALA A 142 -5.87 5.83 -9.94
C ALA A 142 -6.51 4.46 -9.67
N PHE A 143 -5.73 3.51 -9.13
CA PHE A 143 -6.28 2.21 -8.73
C PHE A 143 -7.32 2.35 -7.62
N SER A 144 -6.99 3.09 -6.55
CA SER A 144 -7.87 3.24 -5.40
C SER A 144 -9.20 3.92 -5.78
N ARG A 145 -9.15 4.97 -6.63
CA ARG A 145 -10.34 5.64 -7.16
C ARG A 145 -11.20 4.70 -7.99
N ALA A 146 -10.62 4.03 -8.99
CA ALA A 146 -11.35 3.08 -9.82
C ALA A 146 -11.91 1.89 -9.03
N TYR A 147 -11.21 1.49 -7.96
CA TYR A 147 -11.68 0.42 -7.08
C TYR A 147 -12.84 0.86 -6.18
N ALA A 148 -12.90 2.14 -5.81
CA ALA A 148 -14.00 2.73 -5.04
C ALA A 148 -15.19 3.15 -5.89
N GLU A 149 -15.00 3.44 -7.19
CA GLU A 149 -16.02 4.02 -8.07
C GLU A 149 -17.39 3.29 -8.07
N PRO A 150 -17.46 1.95 -8.06
CA PRO A 150 -18.75 1.26 -8.04
C PRO A 150 -19.46 1.27 -6.68
N LEU A 151 -18.81 1.76 -5.62
CA LEU A 151 -19.36 1.76 -4.27
C LEU A 151 -20.31 2.93 -4.08
N MET A 152 -21.40 2.65 -3.40
CA MET A 152 -22.35 3.65 -2.93
C MET A 152 -22.04 4.01 -1.47
N ASP A 153 -22.41 5.22 -1.07
CA ASP A 153 -22.40 5.70 0.31
C ASP A 153 -20.99 5.71 0.96
N ILE A 154 -20.09 6.48 0.38
CA ILE A 154 -18.78 6.78 0.96
C ILE A 154 -18.77 8.23 1.45
N HIS A 155 -18.52 8.43 2.73
CA HIS A 155 -18.39 9.73 3.37
C HIS A 155 -16.92 10.05 3.55
N TYR A 156 -16.42 11.03 2.82
CA TYR A 156 -15.06 11.55 2.92
C TYR A 156 -15.01 12.74 3.89
N ASN A 157 -13.81 13.06 4.39
CA ASN A 157 -13.56 14.12 5.36
C ASN A 157 -14.38 13.95 6.64
N GLU A 158 -14.61 12.71 7.04
CA GLU A 158 -15.37 12.37 8.23
C GLU A 158 -14.56 11.42 9.13
N THR A 159 -14.10 11.95 10.27
CA THR A 159 -13.22 11.22 11.18
C THR A 159 -14.04 10.50 12.24
N VAL A 160 -13.79 9.20 12.40
CA VAL A 160 -14.36 8.41 13.50
C VAL A 160 -13.49 8.57 14.73
N HIS A 161 -14.12 8.95 15.86
CA HIS A 161 -13.44 9.14 17.13
C HIS A 161 -13.54 7.95 18.08
N ARG A 162 -14.68 7.25 18.10
CA ARG A 162 -14.91 6.09 18.97
C ARG A 162 -16.09 5.23 18.51
N ILE A 163 -16.12 4.03 19.05
CA ILE A 163 -17.20 3.05 18.86
C ILE A 163 -17.80 2.75 20.23
N GLU A 164 -19.11 2.93 20.38
CA GLU A 164 -19.88 2.64 21.59
C GLU A 164 -20.94 1.58 21.28
N GLY A 165 -20.67 0.34 21.65
CA GLY A 165 -21.56 -0.78 21.26
C GLY A 165 -21.67 -0.89 19.76
N ASN A 166 -22.86 -0.68 19.23
CA ASN A 166 -23.17 -0.73 17.78
C ASN A 166 -23.17 0.68 17.14
N THR A 167 -22.72 1.71 17.86
CA THR A 167 -22.73 3.10 17.39
C THR A 167 -21.33 3.60 17.12
N VAL A 168 -21.11 4.15 15.94
CA VAL A 168 -19.89 4.82 15.49
C VAL A 168 -20.09 6.33 15.61
N ILE A 169 -19.20 7.00 16.30
CA ILE A 169 -19.26 8.44 16.58
C ILE A 169 -18.18 9.16 15.80
N THR A 170 -18.60 10.10 14.97
CA THR A 170 -17.73 10.92 14.12
C THR A 170 -17.76 12.38 14.57
N ASP A 171 -16.99 13.25 13.90
CA ASP A 171 -17.05 14.71 14.05
C ASP A 171 -18.34 15.33 13.50
N HIS A 172 -19.09 14.61 12.65
CA HIS A 172 -20.29 15.14 12.00
C HIS A 172 -21.59 14.46 12.40
N ALA A 173 -21.55 13.17 12.76
CA ALA A 173 -22.75 12.37 12.97
C ALA A 173 -22.53 11.17 13.91
N GLN A 174 -23.63 10.46 14.16
CA GLN A 174 -23.62 9.13 14.78
C GLN A 174 -24.30 8.14 13.84
N TYR A 175 -23.65 7.01 13.61
CA TYR A 175 -24.12 5.91 12.78
C TYR A 175 -24.29 4.67 13.64
N SER A 176 -25.34 3.91 13.39
CA SER A 176 -25.57 2.65 14.10
C SER A 176 -25.79 1.51 13.10
N ALA A 177 -25.15 0.37 13.34
CA ALA A 177 -25.33 -0.85 12.56
C ALA A 177 -25.08 -2.08 13.44
N GLU A 178 -25.64 -3.23 13.04
CA GLU A 178 -25.36 -4.49 13.75
C GLU A 178 -23.92 -4.97 13.58
N MET A 179 -23.27 -4.56 12.48
CA MET A 179 -21.91 -4.97 12.15
C MET A 179 -21.02 -3.78 11.80
N ILE A 180 -19.84 -3.76 12.38
CA ILE A 180 -18.84 -2.70 12.19
C ILE A 180 -17.53 -3.33 11.73
N ILE A 181 -16.96 -2.81 10.64
CA ILE A 181 -15.64 -3.18 10.15
C ILE A 181 -14.68 -2.00 10.35
N VAL A 182 -13.67 -2.15 11.20
CA VAL A 182 -12.58 -1.19 11.36
C VAL A 182 -11.46 -1.56 10.37
N SER A 183 -11.24 -0.71 9.38
CA SER A 183 -10.27 -0.89 8.30
C SER A 183 -9.26 0.26 8.20
N THR A 184 -9.03 0.95 9.30
CA THR A 184 -8.06 2.02 9.44
C THR A 184 -6.62 1.47 9.46
N ASP A 185 -5.64 2.36 9.54
CA ASP A 185 -4.28 1.96 9.89
C ASP A 185 -4.22 1.28 11.28
N PRO A 186 -3.19 0.46 11.56
CA PRO A 186 -3.12 -0.32 12.80
C PRO A 186 -3.12 0.53 14.06
N VAL A 187 -2.55 1.74 14.03
CA VAL A 187 -2.49 2.62 15.22
C VAL A 187 -3.88 3.15 15.55
N THR A 188 -4.57 3.67 14.55
CA THR A 188 -5.97 4.12 14.71
C THR A 188 -6.88 2.95 15.09
N ALA A 189 -6.67 1.76 14.49
CA ALA A 189 -7.44 0.57 14.84
C ALA A 189 -7.31 0.21 16.34
N THR A 190 -6.11 0.29 16.93
CA THR A 190 -5.93 0.03 18.38
C THR A 190 -6.54 1.09 19.29
N GLN A 191 -6.73 2.32 18.79
CA GLN A 191 -7.43 3.37 19.53
C GLN A 191 -8.95 3.14 19.54
N LEU A 192 -9.48 2.63 18.43
CA LEU A 192 -10.92 2.35 18.28
C LEU A 192 -11.34 1.00 18.91
N VAL A 193 -10.42 0.02 18.94
CA VAL A 193 -10.68 -1.36 19.39
C VAL A 193 -9.56 -1.79 20.33
N SER A 194 -9.83 -1.71 21.63
CA SER A 194 -8.83 -2.00 22.68
C SER A 194 -8.43 -3.47 22.77
N GLU A 195 -9.21 -4.37 22.21
CA GLU A 195 -9.01 -5.81 22.25
C GLU A 195 -7.95 -6.33 21.24
N ILE A 196 -7.41 -5.45 20.40
CA ILE A 196 -6.35 -5.84 19.46
C ILE A 196 -4.98 -5.38 19.94
N ASP A 197 -3.96 -6.19 19.64
CA ASP A 197 -2.58 -5.86 20.00
C ASP A 197 -2.03 -4.69 19.17
N VAL A 198 -1.16 -3.91 19.80
CA VAL A 198 -0.39 -2.86 19.12
C VAL A 198 0.53 -3.50 18.09
N VAL A 199 0.47 -3.00 16.88
CA VAL A 199 1.32 -3.45 15.77
C VAL A 199 2.45 -2.47 15.55
N MET A 200 3.69 -2.95 15.62
CA MET A 200 4.85 -2.15 15.25
C MET A 200 4.83 -1.84 13.76
N MET A 201 5.05 -0.57 13.41
CA MET A 201 5.10 -0.09 12.04
C MET A 201 6.52 0.22 11.60
N ASN A 202 6.87 -0.22 10.41
CA ASN A 202 8.09 0.20 9.73
C ASN A 202 7.85 1.53 9.03
N SER A 203 8.85 2.39 9.01
CA SER A 203 8.82 3.69 8.34
C SER A 203 9.66 3.69 7.07
N SER A 204 9.38 4.62 6.19
CA SER A 204 10.21 4.92 5.02
C SER A 204 10.08 6.37 4.63
N THR A 205 11.10 6.89 3.95
CA THR A 205 11.03 8.19 3.27
C THR A 205 11.25 7.99 1.78
N THR A 206 10.35 8.50 0.97
CA THR A 206 10.48 8.50 -0.48
C THR A 206 10.85 9.89 -0.95
N TRP A 207 11.86 9.95 -1.79
CA TRP A 207 12.44 11.17 -2.34
C TRP A 207 12.21 11.22 -3.84
N TYR A 208 11.77 12.37 -4.33
CA TYR A 208 11.57 12.61 -5.75
C TYR A 208 12.51 13.70 -6.25
N HIS A 209 13.27 13.34 -7.30
CA HIS A 209 14.15 14.25 -8.01
C HIS A 209 13.86 14.18 -9.49
N ALA A 210 13.92 15.31 -10.18
CA ALA A 210 13.71 15.37 -11.62
C ALA A 210 14.95 15.91 -12.33
N THR A 211 15.11 15.52 -13.61
CA THR A 211 16.16 16.05 -14.48
C THR A 211 15.77 15.96 -15.94
N ALA A 212 16.10 17.00 -16.69
CA ALA A 212 16.00 17.01 -18.15
C ALA A 212 17.15 16.22 -18.81
N ASP A 213 18.29 16.08 -18.11
CA ASP A 213 19.46 15.33 -18.60
C ASP A 213 19.17 13.83 -18.58
N ARG A 214 19.27 13.18 -19.73
CA ARG A 214 18.97 11.76 -19.87
C ARG A 214 19.99 10.88 -19.17
N VAL A 215 19.52 10.06 -18.22
CA VAL A 215 20.28 9.01 -17.57
C VAL A 215 19.90 7.67 -18.17
N GLU A 216 20.77 7.10 -18.99
CA GLU A 216 20.49 5.83 -19.67
C GLU A 216 20.35 4.67 -18.70
N GLY A 217 19.35 3.81 -18.96
CA GLY A 217 19.07 2.63 -18.15
C GLY A 217 18.47 2.93 -16.77
N ALA A 218 18.11 4.19 -16.48
CA ALA A 218 17.55 4.60 -15.20
C ALA A 218 16.15 4.04 -14.93
N GLY A 219 15.41 3.62 -15.95
CA GLY A 219 14.15 2.87 -15.78
C GLY A 219 14.34 1.46 -15.20
N ARG A 220 15.56 0.96 -15.10
CA ARG A 220 15.85 -0.31 -14.43
C ARG A 220 16.00 -0.09 -12.93
N PHE A 221 15.13 -0.72 -12.16
CA PHE A 221 15.10 -0.60 -10.70
C PHE A 221 16.46 -0.93 -10.06
N ALA A 222 17.06 0.05 -9.41
CA ALA A 222 18.32 -0.11 -8.69
C ALA A 222 18.05 -0.48 -7.24
N VAL A 223 18.52 -1.63 -6.81
CA VAL A 223 18.54 -2.08 -5.41
C VAL A 223 19.93 -1.79 -4.86
N VAL A 224 20.00 -1.05 -3.77
CA VAL A 224 21.25 -0.60 -3.17
C VAL A 224 21.59 -1.46 -1.97
N LYS A 225 22.75 -2.12 -2.00
CA LYS A 225 23.21 -2.96 -0.91
C LYS A 225 23.79 -2.14 0.23
N ASP A 226 24.63 -1.17 -0.11
CA ASP A 226 25.38 -0.38 0.85
C ASP A 226 25.04 1.10 0.71
N GLY A 227 24.74 1.75 1.82
CA GLY A 227 24.38 3.16 1.88
C GLY A 227 23.00 3.42 2.47
N PRO A 228 22.61 4.69 2.61
CA PRO A 228 21.34 5.08 3.20
C PRO A 228 20.14 4.88 2.25
N LEU A 229 20.33 4.97 0.93
CA LEU A 229 19.29 4.61 -0.05
C LEU A 229 19.19 3.09 -0.15
N ILE A 230 17.97 2.57 -0.17
CA ILE A 230 17.70 1.14 -0.38
C ILE A 230 17.34 0.83 -1.82
N ASN A 231 16.78 1.79 -2.52
CA ASN A 231 16.46 1.68 -3.94
C ASN A 231 16.38 3.05 -4.63
N SER A 232 16.47 3.04 -5.96
CA SER A 232 16.22 4.20 -6.82
C SER A 232 15.84 3.75 -8.23
N VAL A 233 14.96 4.49 -8.89
CA VAL A 233 14.53 4.27 -10.27
C VAL A 233 14.02 5.55 -10.91
N ALA A 234 14.31 5.77 -12.19
CA ALA A 234 13.59 6.77 -12.97
C ALA A 234 12.19 6.21 -13.31
N ILE A 235 11.21 6.55 -12.47
CA ILE A 235 9.87 5.99 -12.54
C ILE A 235 9.14 6.40 -13.82
N SER A 236 9.44 7.60 -14.34
CA SER A 236 8.91 8.09 -15.63
C SER A 236 9.46 7.34 -16.85
N ASP A 237 10.62 6.65 -16.73
CA ASP A 237 11.11 5.76 -17.79
C ASP A 237 10.34 4.43 -17.83
N VAL A 238 9.80 4.00 -16.69
CA VAL A 238 8.93 2.84 -16.61
C VAL A 238 7.54 3.20 -17.11
N LYS A 239 7.00 4.34 -16.66
CA LYS A 239 5.66 4.81 -16.98
C LYS A 239 5.69 6.31 -17.31
N LYS A 240 5.57 6.62 -18.59
CA LYS A 240 5.71 8.00 -19.09
C LYS A 240 4.71 8.99 -18.48
N SER A 241 3.52 8.52 -18.10
CA SER A 241 2.50 9.36 -17.48
C SER A 241 2.87 9.91 -16.10
N TYR A 242 4.00 9.46 -15.52
CA TYR A 242 4.52 10.02 -14.25
C TYR A 242 5.23 11.37 -14.43
N SER A 243 5.53 11.79 -15.67
CA SER A 243 6.11 13.11 -16.00
C SER A 243 5.47 13.65 -17.26
N THR A 244 4.80 14.79 -17.18
CA THR A 244 4.16 15.44 -18.32
C THR A 244 5.15 16.30 -19.12
N SER A 245 6.24 16.80 -18.49
CA SER A 245 7.31 17.54 -19.17
C SER A 245 8.21 16.65 -20.02
N GLY A 246 8.24 15.34 -19.72
CA GLY A 246 9.19 14.39 -20.32
C GLY A 246 10.52 14.28 -19.57
N ASP A 247 10.73 15.06 -18.52
CA ASP A 247 11.89 14.95 -17.64
C ASP A 247 11.89 13.58 -16.94
N GLN A 248 13.10 13.06 -16.65
CA GLN A 248 13.20 11.86 -15.86
C GLN A 248 12.89 12.17 -14.40
N LEU A 249 11.86 11.53 -13.86
CA LEU A 249 11.47 11.58 -12.46
C LEU A 249 12.04 10.36 -11.74
N PHE A 250 12.92 10.58 -10.79
CA PHE A 250 13.51 9.55 -9.93
C PHE A 250 12.73 9.42 -8.64
N SER A 251 12.32 8.19 -8.32
CA SER A 251 11.82 7.79 -7.00
C SER A 251 12.90 7.01 -6.27
N SER A 252 13.22 7.41 -5.04
CA SER A 252 14.28 6.82 -4.22
C SER A 252 13.81 6.67 -2.78
N THR A 253 14.22 5.59 -2.09
CA THR A 253 13.72 5.28 -0.75
C THR A 253 14.85 5.18 0.26
N THR A 254 14.63 5.76 1.46
CA THR A 254 15.46 5.58 2.66
C THR A 254 14.64 4.98 3.80
N LEU A 255 15.29 4.28 4.73
CA LEU A 255 14.68 3.78 5.96
C LEU A 255 15.03 4.64 7.18
N SER A 256 15.98 5.55 7.04
CA SER A 256 16.40 6.51 8.06
C SER A 256 16.18 7.92 7.56
N VAL A 257 16.02 8.84 8.50
CA VAL A 257 15.99 10.27 8.19
C VAL A 257 17.41 10.71 7.84
N ILE A 258 17.59 11.25 6.64
CA ILE A 258 18.84 11.82 6.15
C ILE A 258 18.57 13.17 5.50
N SER A 259 19.60 13.93 5.17
CA SER A 259 19.44 15.19 4.46
C SER A 259 19.26 14.98 2.94
N GLU A 260 18.60 15.92 2.28
CA GLU A 260 18.48 15.91 0.81
C GLU A 260 19.86 15.89 0.13
N SER A 261 20.83 16.62 0.68
CA SER A 261 22.20 16.63 0.16
C SER A 261 22.89 15.26 0.26
N GLU A 262 22.58 14.44 1.25
CA GLU A 262 23.05 13.05 1.34
C GLU A 262 22.37 12.17 0.29
N VAL A 263 21.04 12.33 0.10
CA VAL A 263 20.31 11.65 -0.97
C VAL A 263 20.93 11.96 -2.32
N ARG A 264 21.21 13.22 -2.60
CA ARG A 264 21.80 13.68 -3.86
C ARG A 264 23.19 13.08 -4.10
N ARG A 265 24.03 13.01 -3.08
CA ARG A 265 25.36 12.33 -3.17
C ARG A 265 25.20 10.84 -3.50
N GLU A 266 24.25 10.16 -2.86
CA GLU A 266 23.96 8.76 -3.14
C GLU A 266 23.41 8.55 -4.55
N LEU A 267 22.52 9.42 -5.02
CA LEU A 267 22.03 9.38 -6.39
C LEU A 267 23.18 9.56 -7.40
N SER A 268 24.10 10.48 -7.15
CA SER A 268 25.30 10.67 -7.97
C SER A 268 26.13 9.38 -8.05
N ARG A 269 26.33 8.71 -6.92
CA ARG A 269 27.05 7.43 -6.84
C ARG A 269 26.30 6.30 -7.58
N ILE A 270 24.99 6.16 -7.34
CA ILE A 270 24.17 5.09 -7.91
C ILE A 270 24.11 5.20 -9.42
N TRP A 271 23.89 6.40 -9.93
CA TRP A 271 23.65 6.63 -11.36
C TRP A 271 24.92 7.05 -12.11
N ASN A 272 26.02 7.26 -11.42
CA ASN A 272 27.29 7.76 -11.97
C ASN A 272 27.08 9.02 -12.82
N ARG A 273 26.41 10.02 -12.21
CA ARG A 273 26.07 11.30 -12.83
C ARG A 273 26.26 12.44 -11.83
N ASP A 274 26.53 13.61 -12.34
CA ASP A 274 26.43 14.83 -11.55
C ASP A 274 24.95 15.14 -11.31
N THR A 275 24.54 15.13 -10.04
CA THR A 275 23.18 15.41 -9.61
C THR A 275 22.98 16.83 -9.08
N SER A 276 23.99 17.71 -9.20
CA SER A 276 23.94 19.08 -8.68
C SER A 276 22.80 19.92 -9.30
N ARG A 277 22.46 19.63 -10.56
CA ARG A 277 21.40 20.30 -11.30
C ARG A 277 20.03 19.59 -11.26
N TRP A 278 19.95 18.43 -10.58
CA TRP A 278 18.67 17.76 -10.46
C TRP A 278 17.74 18.59 -9.58
N GLU A 279 16.52 18.72 -9.99
CA GLU A 279 15.48 19.38 -9.23
C GLU A 279 15.03 18.48 -8.07
N PHE A 280 14.95 19.01 -6.85
CA PHE A 280 14.24 18.36 -5.76
C PHE A 280 12.75 18.67 -5.89
N VAL A 281 11.94 17.65 -6.15
CA VAL A 281 10.50 17.80 -6.37
C VAL A 281 9.73 17.67 -5.06
N ALA A 282 9.95 16.58 -4.32
CA ALA A 282 9.23 16.33 -3.08
C ALA A 282 9.89 15.25 -2.22
N GLN A 283 9.45 15.21 -0.95
CA GLN A 283 9.79 14.19 0.03
C GLN A 283 8.53 13.76 0.77
N TYR A 284 8.35 12.45 0.91
CA TYR A 284 7.28 11.89 1.74
C TYR A 284 7.87 11.04 2.86
N GLU A 285 7.82 11.56 4.09
CA GLU A 285 8.13 10.79 5.30
C GLU A 285 6.88 10.03 5.73
N ILE A 286 6.93 8.70 5.67
CA ILE A 286 5.81 7.83 5.99
C ILE A 286 6.16 7.02 7.23
N LYS A 287 5.74 7.50 8.39
CA LYS A 287 6.02 6.87 9.69
C LYS A 287 5.37 5.51 9.87
N GLN A 288 4.28 5.26 9.17
CA GLN A 288 3.47 4.04 9.24
C GLN A 288 3.32 3.42 7.86
N SER A 289 4.46 3.13 7.20
CA SER A 289 4.46 2.59 5.83
C SER A 289 3.94 1.16 5.77
N LEU A 290 4.41 0.29 6.65
CA LEU A 290 4.16 -1.14 6.57
C LEU A 290 4.14 -1.77 7.98
N PRO A 291 3.15 -2.61 8.32
CA PRO A 291 3.16 -3.31 9.59
C PRO A 291 4.29 -4.34 9.66
N SER A 292 4.93 -4.44 10.80
CA SER A 292 5.90 -5.49 11.08
C SER A 292 5.21 -6.84 11.21
N HIS A 293 5.85 -7.89 10.69
CA HIS A 293 5.35 -9.26 10.76
C HIS A 293 6.44 -10.22 11.25
N PRO A 294 6.71 -10.24 12.57
CA PRO A 294 7.77 -11.06 13.15
C PRO A 294 7.49 -12.56 13.05
N ALA A 295 8.53 -13.36 13.31
CA ALA A 295 8.40 -14.81 13.42
C ALA A 295 7.38 -15.19 14.51
N GLY A 296 6.62 -16.26 14.28
CA GLY A 296 5.59 -16.73 15.22
C GLY A 296 4.20 -16.11 15.00
N LYS A 297 4.10 -14.98 14.32
CA LYS A 297 2.80 -14.41 13.95
C LYS A 297 2.17 -15.25 12.83
N PRO A 298 0.88 -15.64 12.93
CA PRO A 298 0.18 -16.36 11.87
C PRO A 298 0.06 -15.49 10.61
N LEU A 299 0.02 -16.14 9.43
CA LEU A 299 -0.10 -15.42 8.15
C LEU A 299 -1.36 -14.57 8.09
N TYR A 300 -2.45 -15.06 8.67
CA TYR A 300 -3.72 -14.34 8.83
C TYR A 300 -4.18 -14.46 10.28
N SER A 301 -4.57 -13.35 10.87
CA SER A 301 -5.22 -13.28 12.18
C SER A 301 -6.74 -13.31 12.03
N PRO A 302 -7.50 -13.76 13.03
CA PRO A 302 -8.96 -13.66 13.02
C PRO A 302 -9.40 -12.22 12.75
N VAL A 303 -10.37 -12.03 11.88
CA VAL A 303 -10.88 -10.69 11.54
C VAL A 303 -12.03 -10.26 12.44
N GLU A 304 -12.87 -11.18 12.91
CA GLU A 304 -13.88 -10.89 13.93
C GLU A 304 -13.21 -10.89 15.31
N ILE A 305 -13.34 -9.79 16.03
CA ILE A 305 -12.74 -9.57 17.34
C ILE A 305 -13.73 -9.92 18.45
N LYS A 306 -14.97 -9.52 18.26
CA LYS A 306 -16.12 -9.87 19.08
C LYS A 306 -17.36 -9.86 18.18
N PRO A 307 -18.50 -10.48 18.62
CA PRO A 307 -19.69 -10.56 17.80
C PRO A 307 -20.08 -9.20 17.19
N GLY A 308 -20.09 -9.12 15.85
CA GLY A 308 -20.44 -7.93 15.10
C GLY A 308 -19.33 -6.88 14.92
N LEU A 309 -18.16 -7.04 15.56
CA LEU A 309 -17.02 -6.13 15.40
C LEU A 309 -15.85 -6.83 14.70
N PHE A 310 -15.47 -6.29 13.55
CA PHE A 310 -14.39 -6.79 12.73
C PHE A 310 -13.24 -5.78 12.63
N VAL A 311 -12.01 -6.28 12.55
CA VAL A 311 -10.82 -5.47 12.25
C VAL A 311 -10.12 -6.09 11.05
N VAL A 312 -9.87 -5.28 10.02
CA VAL A 312 -9.23 -5.71 8.77
C VAL A 312 -8.07 -4.78 8.40
N GLY A 313 -7.18 -5.24 7.56
CA GLY A 313 -6.00 -4.51 7.12
C GLY A 313 -4.84 -5.47 6.86
N ASP A 314 -3.75 -4.97 6.31
CA ASP A 314 -2.54 -5.76 6.09
C ASP A 314 -1.86 -6.24 7.39
N HIS A 315 -2.19 -5.65 8.52
CA HIS A 315 -1.76 -6.09 9.84
C HIS A 315 -2.52 -7.34 10.36
N ARG A 316 -3.67 -7.64 9.79
CA ARG A 316 -4.45 -8.87 10.06
C ARG A 316 -4.13 -9.99 9.07
N GLY A 317 -3.43 -9.66 7.99
CA GLY A 317 -2.82 -10.57 7.04
C GLY A 317 -1.30 -10.42 7.02
N TYR A 318 -0.69 -10.63 5.87
CA TYR A 318 0.72 -10.31 5.68
C TYR A 318 0.87 -8.91 5.04
N PRO A 319 1.96 -8.19 5.37
CA PRO A 319 2.16 -6.80 4.95
C PRO A 319 2.21 -6.64 3.44
N SER A 320 1.08 -6.34 2.82
CA SER A 320 0.95 -6.13 1.38
C SER A 320 -0.45 -5.65 0.99
N GLN A 321 -0.61 -5.13 -0.23
CA GLN A 321 -1.92 -4.86 -0.83
C GLN A 321 -2.81 -6.11 -0.82
N GLN A 322 -2.25 -7.28 -1.15
CA GLN A 322 -2.98 -8.56 -1.12
C GLN A 322 -3.46 -8.91 0.29
N GLY A 323 -2.60 -8.76 1.32
CA GLY A 323 -2.99 -9.05 2.70
C GLY A 323 -4.10 -8.13 3.20
N ALA A 324 -4.06 -6.85 2.83
CA ALA A 324 -5.12 -5.90 3.13
C ALA A 324 -6.46 -6.31 2.47
N MET A 325 -6.45 -6.54 1.15
CA MET A 325 -7.67 -6.92 0.41
C MET A 325 -8.23 -8.27 0.88
N GLN A 326 -7.36 -9.24 1.15
CA GLN A 326 -7.77 -10.56 1.64
C GLN A 326 -8.45 -10.48 3.01
N SER A 327 -7.96 -9.64 3.93
CA SER A 327 -8.58 -9.48 5.24
C SER A 327 -9.98 -8.86 5.14
N GLY A 328 -10.16 -7.86 4.26
CA GLY A 328 -11.46 -7.28 3.96
C GLY A 328 -12.44 -8.29 3.36
N ALA A 329 -11.96 -9.10 2.40
CA ALA A 329 -12.77 -10.16 1.79
C ALA A 329 -13.17 -11.26 2.80
N LEU A 330 -12.30 -11.59 3.77
CA LEU A 330 -12.61 -12.54 4.84
C LEU A 330 -13.71 -12.02 5.76
N ALA A 331 -13.65 -10.76 6.18
CA ALA A 331 -14.70 -10.15 6.99
C ALA A 331 -16.03 -10.12 6.24
N ALA A 332 -16.04 -9.67 4.99
CA ALA A 332 -17.22 -9.67 4.16
C ALA A 332 -17.82 -11.07 4.01
N LYS A 333 -16.99 -12.10 3.77
CA LYS A 333 -17.46 -13.48 3.66
C LYS A 333 -18.17 -13.95 4.93
N GLN A 334 -17.58 -13.71 6.12
CA GLN A 334 -18.18 -14.10 7.40
C GLN A 334 -19.53 -13.38 7.64
N ILE A 335 -19.62 -12.11 7.25
CA ILE A 335 -20.86 -11.33 7.34
C ILE A 335 -21.93 -11.88 6.38
N ILE A 336 -21.56 -12.14 5.13
CA ILE A 336 -22.47 -12.69 4.11
C ILE A 336 -23.03 -14.06 4.56
N GLU A 337 -22.18 -14.94 5.08
CA GLU A 337 -22.59 -16.25 5.62
C GLU A 337 -23.56 -16.14 6.82
N ARG A 338 -23.45 -15.07 7.60
CA ARG A 338 -24.34 -14.78 8.74
C ARG A 338 -25.68 -14.24 8.30
N VAL A 339 -25.70 -13.30 7.33
CA VAL A 339 -26.91 -12.67 6.81
C VAL A 339 -27.67 -13.61 5.87
N HIS A 340 -26.95 -14.38 5.06
CA HIS A 340 -27.50 -15.32 4.10
C HIS A 340 -27.01 -16.76 4.38
N PRO A 341 -27.49 -17.39 5.47
CA PRO A 341 -27.03 -18.75 5.80
C PRO A 341 -27.43 -19.69 4.65
N THR A 342 -26.43 -20.31 4.03
CA THR A 342 -26.67 -21.40 3.07
C THR A 342 -27.42 -22.50 3.80
N ARG A 343 -28.66 -22.77 3.38
CA ARG A 343 -29.42 -23.94 3.87
C ARG A 343 -28.63 -25.18 3.48
N SER A 344 -28.02 -25.82 4.49
CA SER A 344 -27.35 -27.13 4.37
C SER A 344 -28.40 -28.23 4.09
#